data_b05cff17717a859e400645ce6ab94d73
#
_entry.id   b05cff17717a859e400645ce6ab94d73
#
_cell.length_a   1.000
_cell.length_b   1.000
_cell.length_c   1.000
_cell.angle_alpha   90.00
_cell.angle_beta   90.00
_cell.angle_gamma   90.00
#
_symmetry.space_group_name_H-M   'P 1'
#
loop_
_entity.id
_entity.type
_entity.pdbx_description
1 polymer ?
#
loop_
_entity_poly.entity_id
_entity_poly.type
_entity_poly.pdbx_seq_one_letter_code
_entity_poly.pdbx_strand_id
1 'polypeptide(L)'
;MASFSGFDEQTLERFADLMVGFGANVQKGQIVAIGAEIGKEEVARALAASAYRHGARFVDVAYFDPHIKHARLAGADPQTLEFVPSWYGDRILALGDQRCARIGLSGPAAPGLFDDIDPALVGKDQLPAVKESGTVVNAATTNWTIGPCPSQEWAELVFPDLE
;
A
#
# COMPACT_ATOMS: atom_id res chain seq x y z
N MET A 1 -7.36 -20.92 -8.52
CA MET A 1 -6.30 -19.89 -8.48
C MET A 1 -5.55 -20.09 -7.17
N ALA A 2 -4.24 -20.22 -7.19
CA ALA A 2 -3.48 -20.24 -5.95
C ALA A 2 -3.66 -18.88 -5.26
N SER A 3 -3.90 -18.89 -3.94
CA SER A 3 -3.99 -17.67 -3.13
C SER A 3 -2.61 -17.01 -3.15
N PHE A 4 -2.53 -15.74 -3.53
CA PHE A 4 -1.28 -14.99 -3.55
C PHE A 4 -0.70 -14.84 -2.13
N SER A 5 -1.56 -14.75 -1.12
CA SER A 5 -1.15 -14.56 0.28
C SER A 5 -0.79 -15.86 0.99
N GLY A 6 -1.11 -17.03 0.43
CA GLY A 6 -0.99 -18.31 1.11
C GLY A 6 -1.88 -18.46 2.36
N PHE A 7 -2.73 -17.48 2.66
CA PHE A 7 -3.67 -17.53 3.77
C PHE A 7 -4.91 -18.34 3.41
N ASP A 8 -5.39 -19.16 4.34
CA ASP A 8 -6.76 -19.65 4.27
C ASP A 8 -7.75 -18.51 4.53
N GLU A 9 -8.98 -18.68 4.07
CA GLU A 9 -10.02 -17.64 4.14
C GLU A 9 -10.24 -17.11 5.57
N GLN A 10 -10.23 -17.99 6.57
CA GLN A 10 -10.45 -17.62 7.96
C GLN A 10 -9.29 -16.80 8.52
N THR A 11 -8.06 -17.17 8.19
CA THR A 11 -6.86 -16.43 8.59
C THR A 11 -6.83 -15.06 7.94
N LEU A 12 -7.20 -14.98 6.66
CA LEU A 12 -7.28 -13.73 5.93
C LEU A 12 -8.35 -12.78 6.52
N GLU A 13 -9.53 -13.31 6.88
CA GLU A 13 -10.55 -12.52 7.56
C GLU A 13 -10.08 -11.98 8.91
N ARG A 14 -9.47 -12.82 9.74
CA ARG A 14 -8.93 -12.41 11.05
C ARG A 14 -7.84 -11.35 10.90
N PHE A 15 -6.97 -11.50 9.93
CA PHE A 15 -5.94 -10.52 9.64
C PHE A 15 -6.57 -9.18 9.22
N ALA A 16 -7.56 -9.22 8.33
CA ALA A 16 -8.25 -8.01 7.88
C ALA A 16 -8.99 -7.32 9.05
N ASP A 17 -9.67 -8.07 9.91
CA ASP A 17 -10.37 -7.52 11.08
C ASP A 17 -9.38 -6.92 12.10
N LEU A 18 -8.22 -7.55 12.31
CA LEU A 18 -7.16 -6.99 13.15
C LEU A 18 -6.63 -5.66 12.61
N MET A 19 -6.34 -5.62 11.29
CA MET A 19 -5.83 -4.42 10.63
C MET A 19 -6.83 -3.26 10.66
N VAL A 20 -8.09 -3.56 10.42
CA VAL A 20 -9.16 -2.55 10.34
C VAL A 20 -9.61 -2.11 11.73
N GLY A 21 -9.96 -3.07 12.59
CA GLY A 21 -10.58 -2.78 13.89
C GLY A 21 -9.58 -2.29 14.93
N PHE A 22 -8.40 -2.94 15.00
CA PHE A 22 -7.37 -2.58 15.98
C PHE A 22 -6.27 -1.69 15.38
N GLY A 23 -5.68 -2.10 14.26
CA GLY A 23 -4.54 -1.41 13.66
C GLY A 23 -4.89 0.00 13.23
N ALA A 24 -5.83 0.16 12.32
CA ALA A 24 -6.32 1.45 11.86
C ALA A 24 -7.41 2.04 12.75
N ASN A 25 -8.01 1.25 13.65
CA ASN A 25 -9.11 1.67 14.52
C ASN A 25 -10.20 2.43 13.76
N VAL A 26 -10.70 1.82 12.69
CA VAL A 26 -11.68 2.43 11.78
C VAL A 26 -12.96 2.79 12.54
N GLN A 27 -13.39 4.02 12.39
CA GLN A 27 -14.61 4.53 13.03
C GLN A 27 -15.79 4.48 12.07
N LYS A 28 -17.00 4.26 12.62
CA LYS A 28 -18.23 4.28 11.84
C LYS A 28 -18.40 5.59 11.06
N GLY A 29 -18.68 5.48 9.78
CA GLY A 29 -18.84 6.62 8.88
C GLY A 29 -17.53 7.20 8.33
N GLN A 30 -16.39 6.63 8.68
CA GLN A 30 -15.08 7.07 8.19
C GLN A 30 -14.82 6.57 6.76
N ILE A 31 -14.03 7.30 5.99
CA ILE A 31 -13.45 6.82 4.74
C ILE A 31 -12.23 5.97 5.10
N VAL A 32 -12.03 4.85 4.43
CA VAL A 32 -10.85 3.99 4.56
C VAL A 32 -10.06 4.03 3.27
N ALA A 33 -8.81 4.46 3.33
CA ALA A 33 -7.88 4.46 2.20
C ALA A 33 -6.89 3.29 2.33
N ILE A 34 -6.92 2.39 1.36
CA ILE A 34 -6.04 1.22 1.31
C ILE A 34 -5.02 1.42 0.20
N GLY A 35 -3.73 1.35 0.55
CA GLY A 35 -2.62 1.37 -0.40
C GLY A 35 -2.00 -0.03 -0.54
N ALA A 36 -1.90 -0.54 -1.76
CA ALA A 36 -1.35 -1.85 -2.05
C ALA A 36 -0.56 -1.84 -3.36
N GLU A 37 0.43 -2.71 -3.48
CA GLU A 37 1.02 -3.05 -4.78
C GLU A 37 0.11 -4.02 -5.53
N ILE A 38 0.21 -4.01 -6.86
CA ILE A 38 -0.35 -5.07 -7.71
C ILE A 38 0.17 -6.43 -7.23
N GLY A 39 -0.71 -7.42 -7.19
CA GLY A 39 -0.43 -8.74 -6.62
C GLY A 39 -0.97 -8.92 -5.20
N LYS A 40 -1.39 -7.85 -4.52
CA LYS A 40 -1.95 -7.88 -3.15
C LYS A 40 -3.48 -7.72 -3.12
N GLU A 41 -4.15 -7.96 -4.25
CA GLU A 41 -5.58 -7.69 -4.42
C GLU A 41 -6.46 -8.50 -3.48
N GLU A 42 -6.07 -9.73 -3.17
CA GLU A 42 -6.82 -10.62 -2.27
C GLU A 42 -6.91 -10.01 -0.87
N VAL A 43 -5.77 -9.60 -0.32
CA VAL A 43 -5.71 -8.96 1.00
C VAL A 43 -6.43 -7.60 0.99
N ALA A 44 -6.25 -6.81 -0.06
CA ALA A 44 -6.95 -5.52 -0.19
C ALA A 44 -8.47 -5.69 -0.23
N ARG A 45 -8.99 -6.73 -0.91
CA ARG A 45 -10.44 -7.05 -0.91
C ARG A 45 -10.94 -7.47 0.46
N ALA A 46 -10.17 -8.29 1.19
CA ALA A 46 -10.52 -8.70 2.55
C ALA A 46 -10.56 -7.49 3.51
N LEU A 47 -9.56 -6.59 3.41
CA LEU A 47 -9.56 -5.33 4.16
C LEU A 47 -10.76 -4.45 3.82
N ALA A 48 -11.12 -4.33 2.55
CA ALA A 48 -12.28 -3.56 2.12
C ALA A 48 -13.59 -4.13 2.68
N ALA A 49 -13.76 -5.46 2.63
CA ALA A 49 -14.91 -6.14 3.21
C ALA A 49 -14.99 -5.93 4.72
N SER A 50 -13.85 -6.08 5.43
CA SER A 50 -13.77 -5.81 6.86
C SER A 50 -14.08 -4.34 7.20
N ALA A 51 -13.56 -3.38 6.43
CA ALA A 51 -13.82 -1.97 6.63
C ALA A 51 -15.32 -1.64 6.57
N TYR A 52 -16.04 -2.23 5.61
CA TYR A 52 -17.49 -2.06 5.54
C TYR A 52 -18.23 -2.73 6.72
N ARG A 53 -17.79 -3.90 7.18
CA ARG A 53 -18.33 -4.53 8.41
C ARG A 53 -18.12 -3.63 9.64
N HIS A 54 -17.02 -2.91 9.71
CA HIS A 54 -16.73 -1.92 10.77
C HIS A 54 -17.43 -0.57 10.56
N GLY A 55 -18.26 -0.45 9.52
CA GLY A 55 -19.10 0.72 9.29
C GLY A 55 -18.43 1.84 8.50
N ALA A 56 -17.39 1.55 7.73
CA ALA A 56 -16.82 2.52 6.81
C ALA A 56 -17.88 3.07 5.85
N ARG A 57 -17.86 4.39 5.60
CA ARG A 57 -18.75 5.04 4.64
C ARG A 57 -18.33 4.78 3.20
N PHE A 58 -17.04 4.71 2.97
CA PHE A 58 -16.44 4.48 1.67
C PHE A 58 -15.06 3.85 1.82
N VAL A 59 -14.70 2.95 0.91
CA VAL A 59 -13.35 2.38 0.84
C VAL A 59 -12.71 2.79 -0.47
N ASP A 60 -11.59 3.47 -0.38
CA ASP A 60 -10.76 3.91 -1.48
C ASP A 60 -9.54 3.02 -1.58
N VAL A 61 -9.40 2.27 -2.68
CA VAL A 61 -8.23 1.40 -2.91
C VAL A 61 -7.35 1.99 -4.00
N ALA A 62 -6.08 2.20 -3.68
CA ALA A 62 -5.06 2.60 -4.63
C ALA A 62 -4.05 1.49 -4.84
N TYR A 63 -3.98 0.98 -6.08
CA TYR A 63 -2.93 0.05 -6.48
C TYR A 63 -1.76 0.78 -7.11
N PHE A 64 -0.57 0.34 -6.74
CA PHE A 64 0.69 0.79 -7.31
C PHE A 64 1.39 -0.39 -7.99
N ASP A 65 1.83 -0.18 -9.21
CA ASP A 65 2.57 -1.19 -9.97
C ASP A 65 4.08 -0.89 -9.90
N PRO A 66 4.87 -1.73 -9.19
CA PRO A 66 6.32 -1.52 -9.09
C PRO A 66 7.04 -1.69 -10.43
N HIS A 67 6.49 -2.45 -11.39
CA HIS A 67 7.08 -2.58 -12.73
C HIS A 67 6.96 -1.28 -13.54
N ILE A 68 5.89 -0.52 -13.37
CA ILE A 68 5.78 0.82 -13.98
C ILE A 68 6.82 1.77 -13.37
N LYS A 69 7.05 1.69 -12.07
CA LYS A 69 8.13 2.44 -11.41
C LYS A 69 9.50 2.03 -11.97
N HIS A 70 9.77 0.72 -12.12
CA HIS A 70 11.01 0.23 -12.72
C HIS A 70 11.20 0.79 -14.14
N ALA A 71 10.18 0.70 -14.99
CA ALA A 71 10.24 1.25 -16.34
C ALA A 71 10.53 2.76 -16.36
N ARG A 72 9.97 3.52 -15.41
CA ARG A 72 10.28 4.94 -15.24
C ARG A 72 11.75 5.18 -14.84
N LEU A 73 12.24 4.42 -13.87
CA LEU A 73 13.63 4.55 -13.40
C LEU A 73 14.67 4.17 -14.47
N ALA A 74 14.36 3.14 -15.26
CA ALA A 74 15.23 2.66 -16.33
C ALA A 74 15.22 3.55 -17.59
N GLY A 75 14.09 4.21 -17.89
CA GLY A 75 13.88 4.86 -19.18
C GLY A 75 13.65 6.36 -19.17
N ALA A 76 13.30 6.97 -18.02
CA ALA A 76 13.06 8.40 -17.97
C ALA A 76 14.36 9.21 -17.81
N ASP A 77 14.34 10.47 -18.25
CA ASP A 77 15.40 11.42 -17.93
C ASP A 77 15.51 11.56 -16.40
N PRO A 78 16.70 11.31 -15.80
CA PRO A 78 16.91 11.43 -14.36
C PRO A 78 16.52 12.80 -13.76
N GLN A 79 16.49 13.86 -14.55
CA GLN A 79 16.05 15.18 -14.10
C GLN A 79 14.53 15.25 -13.90
N THR A 80 13.76 14.35 -14.51
CA THR A 80 12.29 14.32 -14.40
C THR A 80 11.77 13.43 -13.29
N LEU A 81 12.61 12.65 -12.60
CA LEU A 81 12.18 11.71 -11.56
C LEU A 81 11.55 12.40 -10.35
N GLU A 82 11.94 13.64 -10.06
CA GLU A 82 11.32 14.44 -8.99
C GLU A 82 9.96 15.04 -9.40
N PHE A 83 9.62 15.01 -10.70
CA PHE A 83 8.39 15.57 -11.18
C PHE A 83 7.21 14.61 -10.92
N VAL A 84 6.23 15.09 -10.19
CA VAL A 84 4.92 14.45 -10.02
C VAL A 84 3.85 15.50 -10.32
N PRO A 85 2.87 15.21 -11.20
CA PRO A 85 1.79 16.14 -11.46
C PRO A 85 1.02 16.46 -10.17
N SER A 86 0.63 17.73 -9.97
CA SER A 86 -0.05 18.16 -8.74
C SER A 86 -1.30 17.35 -8.43
N TRP A 87 -2.09 17.04 -9.46
CA TRP A 87 -3.33 16.26 -9.30
C TRP A 87 -3.11 14.85 -8.72
N TYR A 88 -1.90 14.28 -8.83
CA TYR A 88 -1.60 12.96 -8.29
C TYR A 88 -1.57 12.95 -6.76
N GLY A 89 -1.02 14.01 -6.15
CA GLY A 89 -1.01 14.19 -4.71
C GLY A 89 -2.31 14.72 -4.13
N ASP A 90 -3.13 15.43 -4.92
CA ASP A 90 -4.38 16.05 -4.48
C ASP A 90 -5.36 15.04 -3.88
N ARG A 91 -5.41 13.81 -4.43
CA ARG A 91 -6.23 12.73 -3.87
C ARG A 91 -5.81 12.38 -2.43
N ILE A 92 -4.52 12.36 -2.15
CA ILE A 92 -3.99 12.03 -0.82
C ILE A 92 -4.33 13.14 0.16
N LEU A 93 -4.15 14.40 -0.26
CA LEU A 93 -4.50 15.55 0.56
C LEU A 93 -6.01 15.60 0.85
N ALA A 94 -6.85 15.36 -0.17
CA ALA A 94 -8.30 15.29 0.00
C ALA A 94 -8.74 14.17 0.97
N LEU A 95 -8.08 13.02 0.94
CA LEU A 95 -8.31 11.94 1.91
C LEU A 95 -7.90 12.36 3.33
N GLY A 96 -6.80 13.10 3.46
CA GLY A 96 -6.35 13.68 4.72
C GLY A 96 -7.36 14.66 5.31
N ASP A 97 -7.88 15.58 4.50
CA ASP A 97 -8.90 16.56 4.88
C ASP A 97 -10.20 15.89 5.35
N GLN A 98 -10.54 14.72 4.77
CA GLN A 98 -11.67 13.89 5.19
C GLN A 98 -11.38 13.05 6.44
N ARG A 99 -10.20 13.19 7.05
CA ARG A 99 -9.77 12.41 8.22
C ARG A 99 -9.95 10.90 8.02
N CYS A 100 -9.54 10.39 6.86
CA CYS A 100 -9.67 8.98 6.54
C CYS A 100 -8.83 8.10 7.48
N ALA A 101 -9.22 6.83 7.63
CA ALA A 101 -8.34 5.80 8.15
C ALA A 101 -7.45 5.29 6.99
N ARG A 102 -6.16 5.12 7.23
CA ARG A 102 -5.21 4.67 6.19
C ARG A 102 -4.65 3.31 6.53
N ILE A 103 -4.65 2.41 5.57
CA ILE A 103 -4.08 1.07 5.69
C ILE A 103 -3.09 0.87 4.55
N GLY A 104 -1.83 0.61 4.88
CA GLY A 104 -0.79 0.25 3.92
C GLY A 104 -0.46 -1.23 3.99
N LEU A 105 -0.26 -1.86 2.86
CA LEU A 105 0.25 -3.23 2.75
C LEU A 105 1.74 -3.18 2.38
N SER A 106 2.60 -3.57 3.31
CA SER A 106 4.05 -3.62 3.13
C SER A 106 4.55 -4.98 2.62
N GLY A 107 5.83 -5.03 2.31
CA GLY A 107 6.51 -6.17 1.69
C GLY A 107 6.51 -6.07 0.17
N PRO A 108 7.61 -6.46 -0.48
CA PRO A 108 7.72 -6.37 -1.94
C PRO A 108 6.83 -7.42 -2.62
N ALA A 109 6.08 -7.00 -3.65
CA ALA A 109 5.38 -7.93 -4.53
C ALA A 109 6.36 -8.61 -5.51
N ALA A 110 7.47 -7.95 -5.82
CA ALA A 110 8.53 -8.47 -6.68
C ALA A 110 9.90 -8.15 -6.04
N PRO A 111 10.41 -9.04 -5.14
CA PRO A 111 11.75 -8.87 -4.56
C PRO A 111 12.83 -8.81 -5.64
N GLY A 112 13.84 -7.95 -5.45
CA GLY A 112 14.94 -7.80 -6.40
C GLY A 112 14.62 -7.00 -7.67
N LEU A 113 13.39 -6.55 -7.86
CA LEU A 113 12.97 -5.82 -9.08
C LEU A 113 13.83 -4.59 -9.40
N PHE A 114 14.42 -3.97 -8.40
CA PHE A 114 15.23 -2.75 -8.55
C PHE A 114 16.73 -2.98 -8.44
N ASP A 115 17.21 -4.23 -8.42
CA ASP A 115 18.64 -4.56 -8.23
C ASP A 115 19.52 -4.10 -9.39
N ASP A 116 18.96 -3.92 -10.59
CA ASP A 116 19.60 -3.39 -11.79
C ASP A 116 19.57 -1.86 -11.89
N ILE A 117 18.90 -1.17 -10.95
CA ILE A 117 18.73 0.29 -10.96
C ILE A 117 19.68 0.95 -9.97
N ASP A 118 20.30 2.06 -10.37
CA ASP A 118 21.09 2.88 -9.44
C ASP A 118 20.24 3.31 -8.23
N PRO A 119 20.61 2.94 -6.99
CA PRO A 119 19.90 3.32 -5.78
C PRO A 119 19.68 4.84 -5.63
N ALA A 120 20.55 5.66 -6.18
CA ALA A 120 20.38 7.11 -6.17
C ALA A 120 19.16 7.56 -6.99
N LEU A 121 18.86 6.88 -8.11
CA LEU A 121 17.67 7.15 -8.91
C LEU A 121 16.39 6.68 -8.18
N VAL A 122 16.45 5.51 -7.54
CA VAL A 122 15.33 5.00 -6.74
C VAL A 122 14.95 5.99 -5.63
N GLY A 123 15.95 6.53 -4.93
CA GLY A 123 15.76 7.52 -3.87
C GLY A 123 15.30 8.89 -4.38
N LYS A 124 15.56 9.22 -5.64
CA LYS A 124 15.15 10.48 -6.26
C LYS A 124 13.69 10.47 -6.72
N ASP A 125 13.16 9.32 -7.08
CA ASP A 125 11.80 9.20 -7.58
C ASP A 125 10.75 9.44 -6.48
N GLN A 126 9.87 10.41 -6.71
CA GLN A 126 8.82 10.82 -5.77
C GLN A 126 7.55 9.95 -5.80
N LEU A 127 7.50 8.93 -6.64
CA LEU A 127 6.36 8.02 -6.68
C LEU A 127 6.53 6.83 -5.70
N PRO A 128 5.43 6.39 -5.04
CA PRO A 128 4.09 6.98 -5.01
C PRO A 128 3.98 8.14 -3.99
N ALA A 129 3.79 9.34 -4.45
CA ALA A 129 3.35 10.56 -3.74
C ALA A 129 3.76 10.71 -2.24
N VAL A 130 5.03 10.51 -1.94
CA VAL A 130 5.55 10.46 -0.56
C VAL A 130 5.38 11.81 0.16
N LYS A 131 5.55 12.93 -0.54
CA LYS A 131 5.46 14.29 0.03
C LYS A 131 4.08 14.58 0.62
N GLU A 132 3.03 14.34 -0.13
CA GLU A 132 1.64 14.56 0.28
C GLU A 132 1.24 13.58 1.37
N SER A 133 1.69 12.32 1.29
CA SER A 133 1.50 11.33 2.37
C SER A 133 2.15 11.80 3.67
N GLY A 134 3.37 12.32 3.61
CA GLY A 134 4.06 12.89 4.77
C GLY A 134 3.29 14.08 5.37
N THR A 135 2.75 14.96 4.52
CA THR A 135 1.93 16.08 4.97
C THR A 135 0.71 15.60 5.77
N VAL A 136 -0.01 14.61 5.26
CA VAL A 136 -1.22 14.06 5.91
C VAL A 136 -0.87 13.36 7.23
N VAL A 137 0.21 12.58 7.26
CA VAL A 137 0.65 11.90 8.50
C VAL A 137 1.10 12.92 9.56
N ASN A 138 1.88 13.93 9.17
CA ASN A 138 2.38 14.95 10.09
C ASN A 138 1.27 15.85 10.64
N ALA A 139 0.18 16.04 9.90
CA ALA A 139 -1.00 16.76 10.40
C ALA A 139 -1.71 16.02 11.56
N ALA A 140 -1.40 14.72 11.77
CA ALA A 140 -1.96 13.87 12.84
C ALA A 140 -3.50 13.85 12.86
N THR A 141 -4.14 14.03 11.71
CA THR A 141 -5.60 14.06 11.57
C THR A 141 -6.19 12.71 11.13
N THR A 142 -5.32 11.78 10.71
CA THR A 142 -5.69 10.45 10.22
C THR A 142 -5.18 9.38 11.18
N ASN A 143 -5.97 8.36 11.42
CA ASN A 143 -5.51 7.10 12.00
C ASN A 143 -4.92 6.23 10.88
N TRP A 144 -3.88 5.49 11.18
CA TRP A 144 -3.21 4.68 10.17
C TRP A 144 -2.54 3.43 10.74
N THR A 145 -2.39 2.44 9.88
CA THR A 145 -1.60 1.25 10.16
C THR A 145 -0.90 0.77 8.89
N ILE A 146 0.19 0.04 9.07
CA ILE A 146 0.87 -0.69 8.00
C ILE A 146 0.99 -2.14 8.45
N GLY A 147 0.52 -3.07 7.62
CA GLY A 147 0.64 -4.50 7.88
C GLY A 147 1.43 -5.21 6.80
N PRO A 148 2.13 -6.29 7.14
CA PRO A 148 2.82 -7.11 6.16
C PRO A 148 1.82 -7.82 5.26
N CYS A 149 2.15 -7.90 3.97
CA CYS A 149 1.45 -8.71 3.00
C CYS A 149 2.49 -9.59 2.31
N PRO A 150 2.81 -10.75 2.90
CA PRO A 150 3.83 -11.64 2.35
C PRO A 150 3.40 -12.19 0.99
N SER A 151 4.33 -12.21 0.05
CA SER A 151 4.25 -12.96 -1.18
C SER A 151 5.05 -14.25 -1.06
N GLN A 152 4.80 -15.20 -1.96
CA GLN A 152 5.57 -16.43 -2.02
C GLN A 152 7.07 -16.11 -2.23
N GLU A 153 7.38 -15.23 -3.17
CA GLU A 153 8.74 -14.81 -3.51
C GLU A 153 9.44 -14.13 -2.32
N TRP A 154 8.71 -13.33 -1.56
CA TRP A 154 9.27 -12.72 -0.35
C TRP A 154 9.50 -13.74 0.77
N ALA A 155 8.59 -14.69 0.93
CA ALA A 155 8.75 -15.77 1.91
C ALA A 155 9.98 -16.63 1.58
N GLU A 156 10.19 -16.99 0.32
CA GLU A 156 11.37 -17.74 -0.16
C GLU A 156 12.68 -16.96 0.08
N LEU A 157 12.65 -15.64 -0.10
CA LEU A 157 13.82 -14.79 0.19
C LEU A 157 14.16 -14.76 1.68
N VAL A 158 13.16 -14.72 2.55
CA VAL A 158 13.35 -14.62 4.03
C VAL A 158 13.65 -15.99 4.63
N PHE A 159 13.10 -17.06 4.07
CA PHE A 159 13.20 -18.43 4.56
C PHE A 159 13.66 -19.38 3.45
N PRO A 160 14.89 -19.22 2.93
CA PRO A 160 15.36 -19.98 1.77
C PRO A 160 15.46 -21.51 2.01
N ASP A 161 15.48 -21.94 3.26
CA ASP A 161 15.63 -23.35 3.65
C ASP A 161 14.29 -24.03 4.04
N LEU A 162 13.17 -23.31 3.91
CA LEU A 162 11.83 -23.87 4.17
C LEU A 162 11.20 -24.34 2.84
N GLU A 163 11.00 -25.67 2.70
CA GLU A 163 10.22 -26.28 1.62
C GLU A 163 8.70 -26.14 1.87
#